data_2da2c279b30f2e7c69138a07e0bfc2b6
#
_entry.id   2da2c279b30f2e7c69138a07e0bfc2b6
#
_cell.length_a   1.000
_cell.length_b   1.000
_cell.length_c   1.000
_cell.angle_alpha   90.00
_cell.angle_beta   90.00
_cell.angle_gamma   90.00
#
_symmetry.space_group_name_H-M   'P 1'
#
loop_
_entity.id
_entity.type
_entity.pdbx_description
1 polymer ?
#
loop_
_entity_poly.entity_id
_entity_poly.type
_entity_poly.pdbx_seq_one_letter_code
_entity_poly.pdbx_strand_id
1 'polypeptide(L)'
;MRWNLVCLEKKKGGLGVRNLALMNKALLSKWNWCFTIESEALWKQVISHKYGVEEGGWCTRAVSGRHGVGLWKAIKKEWLGMYSSLAYRMGSGRRVRFWKNKWCGDEPLCLSFPSLFVISLAKDVWVLDVWNPDGVGDGWTPLFSRAFNDWEIEMVERFMLKIQAFRVQREDEDKVVWITSKSGAFSVKCFILF
;
A
#
# COMPACT_ATOMS: atom_id res chain seq x y z
N MET A 1 -7.91 15.18 -34.07
CA MET A 1 -8.28 13.80 -33.75
C MET A 1 -7.89 13.54 -32.29
N ARG A 2 -8.78 13.05 -31.41
CA ARG A 2 -8.43 12.78 -30.02
C ARG A 2 -7.76 11.41 -29.93
N TRP A 3 -6.49 11.34 -29.51
CA TRP A 3 -5.69 10.12 -29.42
C TRP A 3 -6.39 8.99 -28.65
N ASN A 4 -7.10 9.33 -27.58
CA ASN A 4 -7.86 8.37 -26.80
C ASN A 4 -8.94 7.62 -27.61
N LEU A 5 -9.55 8.26 -28.63
CA LEU A 5 -10.52 7.61 -29.51
C LEU A 5 -9.85 6.61 -30.45
N VAL A 6 -8.63 6.92 -30.93
CA VAL A 6 -7.83 6.01 -31.76
C VAL A 6 -7.45 4.74 -31.01
N CYS A 7 -7.19 4.86 -29.72
CA CYS A 7 -6.81 3.75 -28.84
C CYS A 7 -7.97 2.85 -28.40
N LEU A 8 -9.23 3.25 -28.65
CA LEU A 8 -10.38 2.39 -28.35
C LEU A 8 -10.35 1.11 -29.19
N GLU A 9 -10.93 0.05 -28.66
CA GLU A 9 -11.12 -1.20 -29.40
C GLU A 9 -11.92 -0.98 -30.68
N LYS A 10 -11.65 -1.75 -31.73
CA LYS A 10 -12.36 -1.68 -33.01
C LYS A 10 -13.87 -1.81 -32.85
N LYS A 11 -14.33 -2.65 -31.91
CA LYS A 11 -15.77 -2.82 -31.56
C LYS A 11 -16.41 -1.55 -30.98
N LYS A 12 -15.60 -0.63 -30.45
CA LYS A 12 -16.03 0.66 -29.88
C LYS A 12 -15.73 1.85 -30.80
N GLY A 13 -15.48 1.58 -32.08
CA GLY A 13 -15.21 2.62 -33.10
C GLY A 13 -13.78 3.15 -33.10
N GLY A 14 -12.85 2.55 -32.38
CA GLY A 14 -11.43 2.89 -32.38
C GLY A 14 -10.64 2.03 -33.40
N LEU A 15 -9.36 2.32 -33.53
CA LEU A 15 -8.43 1.54 -34.36
C LEU A 15 -7.74 0.40 -33.62
N GLY A 16 -7.96 0.26 -32.31
CA GLY A 16 -7.31 -0.74 -31.46
C GLY A 16 -5.80 -0.51 -31.27
N VAL A 17 -5.32 0.70 -31.51
CA VAL A 17 -3.92 1.07 -31.29
C VAL A 17 -3.64 1.14 -29.79
N ARG A 18 -2.53 0.54 -29.34
CA ARG A 18 -2.16 0.56 -27.92
C ARG A 18 -1.87 1.99 -27.46
N ASN A 19 -2.46 2.38 -26.33
CA ASN A 19 -2.16 3.65 -25.69
C ASN A 19 -0.75 3.62 -25.09
N LEU A 20 0.21 4.21 -25.80
CA LEU A 20 1.62 4.21 -25.39
C LEU A 20 1.85 4.92 -24.07
N ALA A 21 1.08 5.98 -23.76
CA ALA A 21 1.19 6.69 -22.49
C ALA A 21 0.78 5.78 -21.30
N LEU A 22 -0.34 5.04 -21.45
CA LEU A 22 -0.79 4.10 -20.44
C LEU A 22 0.18 2.91 -20.32
N MET A 23 0.73 2.44 -21.43
CA MET A 23 1.72 1.36 -21.42
C MET A 23 3.02 1.79 -20.72
N ASN A 24 3.51 3.00 -21.00
CA ASN A 24 4.66 3.55 -20.32
C ASN A 24 4.41 3.69 -18.79
N LYS A 25 3.25 4.18 -18.41
CA LYS A 25 2.83 4.26 -17.01
C LYS A 25 2.84 2.88 -16.33
N ALA A 26 2.30 1.85 -16.99
CA ALA A 26 2.31 0.49 -16.48
C ALA A 26 3.73 -0.09 -16.33
N LEU A 27 4.64 0.21 -17.27
CA LEU A 27 6.04 -0.21 -17.19
C LEU A 27 6.79 0.49 -16.05
N LEU A 28 6.58 1.79 -15.85
CA LEU A 28 7.15 2.52 -14.72
C LEU A 28 6.61 1.99 -13.39
N SER A 29 5.31 1.68 -13.32
CA SER A 29 4.69 1.05 -12.15
C SER A 29 5.26 -0.34 -11.86
N LYS A 30 5.62 -1.12 -12.90
CA LYS A 30 6.30 -2.41 -12.73
C LYS A 30 7.63 -2.26 -11.97
N TRP A 31 8.40 -1.22 -12.23
CA TRP A 31 9.65 -0.97 -11.48
C TRP A 31 9.40 -0.65 -10.01
N ASN A 32 8.35 0.10 -9.70
CA ASN A 32 7.92 0.30 -8.30
C ASN A 32 7.54 -1.03 -7.65
N TRP A 33 6.79 -1.89 -8.36
CA TRP A 33 6.44 -3.21 -7.87
C TRP A 33 7.67 -4.07 -7.61
N CYS A 34 8.61 -4.16 -8.56
CA CYS A 34 9.87 -4.89 -8.37
C CYS A 34 10.64 -4.34 -7.16
N PHE A 35 10.65 -3.02 -6.95
CA PHE A 35 11.28 -2.42 -5.77
C PHE A 35 10.68 -2.92 -4.45
N THR A 36 9.38 -3.21 -4.40
CA THR A 36 8.73 -3.71 -3.17
C THR A 36 9.07 -5.18 -2.89
N ILE A 37 9.17 -6.03 -3.92
CA ILE A 37 9.26 -7.49 -3.77
C ILE A 37 10.70 -8.04 -3.83
N GLU A 38 11.62 -7.37 -4.55
CA GLU A 38 13.00 -7.83 -4.72
C GLU A 38 13.89 -7.27 -3.62
N SER A 39 14.00 -7.93 -2.45
CA SER A 39 14.78 -7.41 -1.31
C SER A 39 16.29 -7.43 -1.58
N GLU A 40 16.81 -8.47 -2.20
CA GLU A 40 18.25 -8.74 -2.35
C GLU A 40 18.86 -8.22 -3.66
N ALA A 41 18.05 -7.66 -4.56
CA ALA A 41 18.52 -7.21 -5.86
C ALA A 41 19.54 -6.06 -5.74
N LEU A 42 20.69 -6.19 -6.38
CA LEU A 42 21.78 -5.20 -6.36
C LEU A 42 21.30 -3.80 -6.82
N TRP A 43 20.48 -3.75 -7.87
CA TRP A 43 19.93 -2.50 -8.38
C TRP A 43 19.07 -1.78 -7.31
N LYS A 44 18.29 -2.54 -6.51
CA LYS A 44 17.51 -1.98 -5.40
C LYS A 44 18.40 -1.40 -4.32
N GLN A 45 19.50 -2.09 -3.97
CA GLN A 45 20.47 -1.60 -3.00
C GLN A 45 21.09 -0.26 -3.46
N VAL A 46 21.51 -0.18 -4.74
CA VAL A 46 22.04 1.05 -5.33
C VAL A 46 21.04 2.20 -5.29
N ILE A 47 19.79 1.94 -5.68
CA ILE A 47 18.71 2.92 -5.66
C ILE A 47 18.39 3.36 -4.23
N SER A 48 18.32 2.42 -3.30
CA SER A 48 18.05 2.68 -1.88
C SER A 48 19.15 3.54 -1.25
N HIS A 49 20.40 3.25 -1.58
CA HIS A 49 21.54 4.04 -1.10
C HIS A 49 21.52 5.47 -1.66
N LYS A 50 21.20 5.61 -2.96
CA LYS A 50 21.21 6.91 -3.64
C LYS A 50 20.06 7.84 -3.21
N TYR A 51 18.85 7.31 -3.04
CA TYR A 51 17.64 8.11 -2.81
C TYR A 51 17.06 7.97 -1.41
N GLY A 52 17.59 7.07 -0.62
CA GLY A 52 16.99 6.67 0.66
C GLY A 52 15.69 5.91 0.48
N VAL A 53 15.22 5.28 1.54
CA VAL A 53 13.98 4.49 1.55
C VAL A 53 13.01 5.13 2.53
N GLU A 54 11.71 5.17 2.20
CA GLU A 54 10.67 5.57 3.14
C GLU A 54 10.53 4.52 4.25
N GLU A 55 9.96 4.93 5.36
CA GLU A 55 9.65 4.03 6.46
C GLU A 55 8.77 2.86 5.96
N GLY A 56 9.10 1.64 6.41
CA GLY A 56 8.50 0.41 5.91
C GLY A 56 9.18 -0.20 4.69
N GLY A 57 10.04 0.53 3.98
CA GLY A 57 10.89 -0.03 2.91
C GLY A 57 10.18 -0.35 1.60
N TRP A 58 8.94 0.13 1.40
CA TRP A 58 8.15 -0.18 0.20
C TRP A 58 8.49 0.69 -1.00
N CYS A 59 9.00 1.89 -0.78
CA CYS A 59 9.39 2.81 -1.84
C CYS A 59 10.53 3.72 -1.38
N THR A 60 11.17 4.42 -2.33
CA THR A 60 12.19 5.42 -2.01
C THR A 60 11.56 6.70 -1.47
N ARG A 61 12.34 7.49 -0.76
CA ARG A 61 11.96 8.85 -0.39
C ARG A 61 11.71 9.71 -1.61
N ALA A 62 11.14 10.90 -1.42
CA ALA A 62 10.91 11.85 -2.49
C ALA A 62 12.23 12.20 -3.20
N VAL A 63 12.22 12.12 -4.52
CA VAL A 63 13.40 12.40 -5.35
C VAL A 63 13.41 13.88 -5.68
N SER A 64 14.32 14.63 -5.04
CA SER A 64 14.59 16.04 -5.33
C SER A 64 15.89 16.17 -6.11
N GLY A 65 16.00 17.18 -6.97
CA GLY A 65 17.21 17.47 -7.76
C GLY A 65 16.91 17.78 -9.22
N ARG A 66 17.82 18.60 -9.80
CA ARG A 66 17.68 19.06 -11.21
C ARG A 66 18.35 18.13 -12.21
N HIS A 67 19.39 17.37 -11.82
CA HIS A 67 20.23 16.58 -12.73
C HIS A 67 20.32 15.11 -12.27
N GLY A 68 20.35 14.19 -13.23
CA GLY A 68 20.65 12.75 -12.99
C GLY A 68 19.56 11.91 -12.36
N VAL A 69 18.34 12.44 -12.15
CA VAL A 69 17.23 11.73 -11.45
C VAL A 69 16.02 11.43 -12.34
N GLY A 70 16.09 11.72 -13.63
CA GLY A 70 14.93 11.74 -14.54
C GLY A 70 14.11 10.47 -14.53
N LEU A 71 14.73 9.33 -14.78
CA LEU A 71 14.01 8.05 -14.88
C LEU A 71 13.44 7.61 -13.53
N TRP A 72 14.25 7.61 -12.45
CA TRP A 72 13.75 7.18 -11.14
C TRP A 72 12.70 8.12 -10.57
N LYS A 73 12.80 9.42 -10.86
CA LYS A 73 11.77 10.40 -10.51
C LYS A 73 10.44 10.08 -11.22
N ALA A 74 10.49 9.69 -12.50
CA ALA A 74 9.30 9.27 -13.25
C ALA A 74 8.71 7.97 -12.68
N ILE A 75 9.54 6.97 -12.35
CA ILE A 75 9.12 5.73 -11.70
C ILE A 75 8.43 6.03 -10.36
N LYS A 76 9.09 6.80 -9.47
CA LYS A 76 8.54 7.16 -8.16
C LYS A 76 7.21 7.92 -8.26
N LYS A 77 7.03 8.77 -9.27
CA LYS A 77 5.78 9.50 -9.48
C LYS A 77 4.59 8.56 -9.66
N GLU A 78 4.78 7.41 -10.31
CA GLU A 78 3.71 6.43 -10.52
C GLU A 78 3.35 5.66 -9.25
N TRP A 79 4.15 5.74 -8.17
CA TRP A 79 3.85 5.09 -6.88
C TRP A 79 2.50 5.51 -6.32
N LEU A 80 2.17 6.80 -6.36
CA LEU A 80 0.90 7.30 -5.86
C LEU A 80 -0.30 6.72 -6.61
N GLY A 81 -0.16 6.54 -7.93
CA GLY A 81 -1.21 5.95 -8.76
C GLY A 81 -1.46 4.48 -8.48
N MET A 82 -0.41 3.73 -8.11
CA MET A 82 -0.56 2.29 -7.80
C MET A 82 -0.92 2.02 -6.34
N TYR A 83 -0.70 2.97 -5.42
CA TYR A 83 -0.92 2.79 -3.98
C TYR A 83 -2.37 2.36 -3.65
N SER A 84 -3.37 2.90 -4.37
CA SER A 84 -4.78 2.53 -4.21
C SER A 84 -5.07 1.06 -4.53
N SER A 85 -4.25 0.44 -5.40
CA SER A 85 -4.35 -0.96 -5.83
C SER A 85 -3.47 -1.92 -5.01
N LEU A 86 -2.83 -1.42 -3.95
CA LEU A 86 -2.02 -2.24 -3.05
C LEU A 86 -2.81 -2.61 -1.79
N ALA A 87 -2.62 -3.85 -1.36
CA ALA A 87 -2.93 -4.31 -0.01
C ALA A 87 -1.67 -4.91 0.62
N TYR A 88 -1.71 -5.13 1.92
CA TYR A 88 -0.58 -5.64 2.67
C TYR A 88 -0.97 -6.94 3.36
N ARG A 89 -0.27 -8.03 3.06
CA ARG A 89 -0.35 -9.25 3.84
C ARG A 89 0.60 -9.09 5.01
N MET A 90 0.02 -8.98 6.18
CA MET A 90 0.75 -8.85 7.42
C MET A 90 1.45 -10.16 7.77
N GLY A 91 2.73 -10.07 8.09
CA GLY A 91 3.54 -11.09 8.73
C GLY A 91 3.99 -10.57 10.08
N SER A 92 5.22 -10.05 10.17
CA SER A 92 5.79 -9.47 11.39
C SER A 92 5.16 -8.14 11.85
N GLY A 93 4.44 -7.45 10.98
CA GLY A 93 3.85 -6.13 11.27
C GLY A 93 4.85 -4.98 11.42
N ARG A 94 6.14 -5.21 11.12
CA ARG A 94 7.21 -4.20 11.24
C ARG A 94 7.20 -3.17 10.12
N ARG A 95 6.58 -3.49 8.98
CA ARG A 95 6.58 -2.66 7.77
C ARG A 95 5.18 -2.21 7.37
N VAL A 96 4.17 -2.54 8.17
CA VAL A 96 2.75 -2.23 7.91
C VAL A 96 2.26 -1.23 8.93
N ARG A 97 1.76 -0.06 8.47
CA ARG A 97 1.14 0.96 9.32
C ARG A 97 -0.25 0.53 9.72
N PHE A 98 -0.50 0.51 11.02
CA PHE A 98 -1.76 0.02 11.60
C PHE A 98 -2.99 0.73 11.03
N TRP A 99 -3.00 2.06 11.03
CA TRP A 99 -4.14 2.84 10.58
C TRP A 99 -4.20 3.08 9.08
N LYS A 100 -3.03 3.24 8.42
CA LYS A 100 -2.94 3.80 7.07
C LYS A 100 -2.82 2.77 5.96
N ASN A 101 -2.36 1.56 6.26
CA ASN A 101 -2.23 0.51 5.26
C ASN A 101 -3.48 -0.37 5.19
N LYS A 102 -3.76 -0.94 4.02
CA LYS A 102 -4.82 -1.93 3.80
C LYS A 102 -4.31 -3.32 4.18
N TRP A 103 -4.45 -3.74 5.40
CA TRP A 103 -3.97 -5.05 5.86
C TRP A 103 -5.08 -5.93 6.45
N CYS A 104 -6.22 -5.33 6.85
CA CYS A 104 -7.34 -6.05 7.43
C CYS A 104 -8.67 -5.70 6.75
N GLY A 105 -8.73 -5.84 5.43
CA GLY A 105 -9.91 -5.58 4.62
C GLY A 105 -9.62 -4.71 3.40
N ASP A 106 -10.69 -4.23 2.76
CA ASP A 106 -10.62 -3.52 1.47
C ASP A 106 -10.16 -2.07 1.61
N GLU A 107 -10.23 -1.51 2.82
CA GLU A 107 -9.87 -0.12 3.13
C GLU A 107 -8.94 -0.02 4.34
N PRO A 108 -8.10 1.05 4.41
CA PRO A 108 -7.35 1.37 5.62
C PRO A 108 -8.27 1.59 6.83
N LEU A 109 -7.81 1.22 8.03
CA LEU A 109 -8.59 1.41 9.27
C LEU A 109 -8.96 2.86 9.52
N CYS A 110 -8.11 3.83 9.16
CA CYS A 110 -8.42 5.26 9.29
C CYS A 110 -9.62 5.72 8.45
N LEU A 111 -9.94 5.03 7.35
CA LEU A 111 -11.13 5.31 6.54
C LEU A 111 -12.35 4.54 7.03
N SER A 112 -12.18 3.28 7.46
CA SER A 112 -13.27 2.47 8.01
C SER A 112 -13.74 2.97 9.38
N PHE A 113 -12.83 3.56 10.19
CA PHE A 113 -13.09 4.02 11.57
C PHE A 113 -12.50 5.42 11.80
N PRO A 114 -12.97 6.46 11.11
CA PRO A 114 -12.37 7.80 11.15
C PRO A 114 -12.42 8.44 12.53
N SER A 115 -13.48 8.25 13.31
CA SER A 115 -13.60 8.77 14.67
C SER A 115 -12.58 8.15 15.62
N LEU A 116 -12.36 6.84 15.56
CA LEU A 116 -11.32 6.17 16.36
C LEU A 116 -9.91 6.62 15.94
N PHE A 117 -9.68 6.81 14.63
CA PHE A 117 -8.43 7.34 14.15
C PHE A 117 -8.13 8.75 14.67
N VAL A 118 -9.15 9.61 14.77
CA VAL A 118 -9.00 10.99 15.30
C VAL A 118 -8.50 10.97 16.75
N ILE A 119 -9.08 10.11 17.60
CA ILE A 119 -8.74 9.99 19.02
C ILE A 119 -7.57 9.04 19.30
N SER A 120 -7.02 8.37 18.28
CA SER A 120 -5.83 7.53 18.44
C SER A 120 -4.61 8.38 18.83
N LEU A 121 -3.87 7.95 19.86
CA LEU A 121 -2.63 8.59 20.31
C LEU A 121 -1.51 8.46 19.29
N ALA A 122 -1.46 7.35 18.55
CA ALA A 122 -0.41 7.06 17.60
C ALA A 122 -0.99 6.77 16.19
N LYS A 123 -1.01 7.79 15.32
CA LYS A 123 -1.58 7.71 13.97
C LYS A 123 -0.66 7.02 12.97
N ASP A 124 0.64 7.03 13.24
CA ASP A 124 1.69 6.44 12.39
C ASP A 124 2.34 5.19 13.00
N VAL A 125 1.63 4.52 13.89
CA VAL A 125 2.11 3.33 14.59
C VAL A 125 2.20 2.12 13.65
N TRP A 126 3.19 1.26 13.86
CA TRP A 126 3.30 -0.01 13.17
C TRP A 126 2.35 -1.04 13.77
N VAL A 127 1.94 -2.04 12.97
CA VAL A 127 1.09 -3.14 13.44
C VAL A 127 1.76 -3.88 14.60
N LEU A 128 3.08 -4.12 14.52
CA LEU A 128 3.83 -4.78 15.58
C LEU A 128 3.75 -4.05 16.92
N ASP A 129 3.75 -2.72 16.92
CA ASP A 129 3.72 -1.91 18.15
C ASP A 129 2.35 -1.87 18.83
N VAL A 130 1.29 -2.26 18.10
CA VAL A 130 -0.08 -2.38 18.61
C VAL A 130 -0.41 -3.81 19.01
N TRP A 131 0.45 -4.77 18.65
CA TRP A 131 0.30 -6.18 18.96
C TRP A 131 1.10 -6.58 20.19
N ASN A 132 0.42 -7.06 21.22
CA ASN A 132 1.04 -7.62 22.43
C ASN A 132 0.48 -9.03 22.69
N PRO A 133 1.21 -10.10 22.31
CA PRO A 133 0.73 -11.48 22.50
C PRO A 133 0.60 -11.89 23.96
N ASP A 134 1.33 -11.22 24.86
CA ASP A 134 1.34 -11.49 26.30
C ASP A 134 0.32 -10.62 27.06
N GLY A 135 -0.43 -9.78 26.34
CA GLY A 135 -1.45 -8.89 26.90
C GLY A 135 -2.72 -9.62 27.31
N VAL A 136 -3.48 -9.00 28.22
CA VAL A 136 -4.82 -9.47 28.58
C VAL A 136 -5.76 -9.27 27.39
N GLY A 137 -6.32 -10.37 26.86
CA GLY A 137 -7.22 -10.34 25.69
C GLY A 137 -6.58 -10.90 24.41
N ASP A 138 -7.07 -10.44 23.26
CA ASP A 138 -6.69 -11.00 21.94
C ASP A 138 -5.35 -10.48 21.38
N GLY A 139 -4.55 -9.82 22.19
CA GLY A 139 -3.23 -9.31 21.82
C GLY A 139 -3.24 -7.94 21.13
N TRP A 140 -4.37 -7.35 20.81
CA TRP A 140 -4.46 -6.02 20.21
C TRP A 140 -4.63 -4.93 21.28
N THR A 141 -3.72 -3.95 21.31
CA THR A 141 -3.67 -2.87 22.32
C THR A 141 -3.58 -1.47 21.69
N PRO A 142 -4.55 -1.06 20.84
CA PRO A 142 -4.55 0.30 20.30
C PRO A 142 -4.80 1.32 21.41
N LEU A 143 -3.99 2.39 21.46
CA LEU A 143 -4.08 3.42 22.48
C LEU A 143 -4.90 4.62 22.00
N PHE A 144 -5.81 5.08 22.86
CA PHE A 144 -6.68 6.22 22.61
C PHE A 144 -6.47 7.33 23.67
N SER A 145 -6.71 8.58 23.26
CA SER A 145 -6.46 9.77 24.10
C SER A 145 -7.50 9.99 25.19
N ARG A 146 -8.65 9.33 25.10
CA ARG A 146 -9.74 9.39 26.08
C ARG A 146 -10.53 8.08 26.12
N ALA A 147 -11.36 7.92 27.14
CA ALA A 147 -12.36 6.85 27.20
C ALA A 147 -13.41 7.04 26.08
N PHE A 148 -14.07 5.95 25.72
CA PHE A 148 -15.14 5.97 24.74
C PHE A 148 -16.46 6.43 25.35
N ASN A 149 -17.25 7.17 24.58
CA ASN A 149 -18.61 7.49 24.91
C ASN A 149 -19.54 6.30 24.62
N ASP A 150 -20.71 6.25 25.24
CA ASP A 150 -21.68 5.15 25.05
C ASP A 150 -22.04 4.90 23.57
N TRP A 151 -22.20 5.99 22.80
CA TRP A 151 -22.50 5.91 21.37
C TRP A 151 -21.33 5.42 20.51
N GLU A 152 -20.09 5.37 21.03
CA GLU A 152 -18.90 4.85 20.33
C GLU A 152 -18.70 3.35 20.58
N ILE A 153 -19.34 2.76 21.59
CA ILE A 153 -19.09 1.39 22.04
C ILE A 153 -19.34 0.38 20.90
N GLU A 154 -20.45 0.48 20.20
CA GLU A 154 -20.74 -0.41 19.08
C GLU A 154 -19.69 -0.34 17.96
N MET A 155 -19.19 0.87 17.69
CA MET A 155 -18.14 1.07 16.69
C MET A 155 -16.79 0.47 17.16
N VAL A 156 -16.48 0.61 18.44
CA VAL A 156 -15.28 -0.01 19.05
C VAL A 156 -15.36 -1.53 18.98
N GLU A 157 -16.51 -2.12 19.29
CA GLU A 157 -16.72 -3.57 19.18
C GLU A 157 -16.50 -4.05 17.74
N ARG A 158 -17.11 -3.38 16.76
CA ARG A 158 -16.91 -3.68 15.33
C ARG A 158 -15.45 -3.55 14.90
N PHE A 159 -14.75 -2.53 15.40
CA PHE A 159 -13.33 -2.33 15.16
C PHE A 159 -12.50 -3.47 15.74
N MET A 160 -12.72 -3.82 17.01
CA MET A 160 -12.02 -4.92 17.66
C MET A 160 -12.26 -6.25 16.96
N LEU A 161 -13.52 -6.60 16.65
CA LEU A 161 -13.85 -7.81 15.90
C LEU A 161 -13.12 -7.87 14.54
N LYS A 162 -12.98 -6.73 13.86
CA LYS A 162 -12.28 -6.68 12.56
C LYS A 162 -10.80 -7.00 12.69
N ILE A 163 -10.10 -6.44 13.69
CA ILE A 163 -8.66 -6.66 13.87
C ILE A 163 -8.34 -8.01 14.53
N GLN A 164 -9.22 -8.54 15.37
CA GLN A 164 -9.07 -9.83 16.05
C GLN A 164 -9.01 -11.03 15.09
N ALA A 165 -9.56 -10.89 13.87
CA ALA A 165 -9.45 -11.90 12.83
C ALA A 165 -8.01 -12.12 12.33
N PHE A 166 -7.09 -11.23 12.69
CA PHE A 166 -5.70 -11.24 12.24
C PHE A 166 -4.75 -11.46 13.41
N ARG A 167 -3.63 -12.13 13.13
CA ARG A 167 -2.56 -12.35 14.13
C ARG A 167 -1.21 -12.03 13.51
N VAL A 168 -0.36 -11.38 14.31
CA VAL A 168 1.02 -11.08 13.91
C VAL A 168 1.86 -12.34 14.04
N GLN A 169 2.53 -12.70 12.95
CA GLN A 169 3.47 -13.84 12.89
C GLN A 169 4.88 -13.26 12.81
N ARG A 170 5.57 -13.15 13.94
CA ARG A 170 6.84 -12.42 14.06
C ARG A 170 7.95 -12.93 13.14
N GLU A 171 7.90 -14.19 12.73
CA GLU A 171 8.87 -14.84 11.85
C GLU A 171 8.58 -14.62 10.36
N ASP A 172 7.35 -14.27 10.03
CA ASP A 172 6.93 -14.05 8.65
C ASP A 172 7.22 -12.61 8.21
N GLU A 173 7.62 -12.45 6.94
CA GLU A 173 7.78 -11.13 6.35
C GLU A 173 6.44 -10.52 5.93
N ASP A 174 6.32 -9.21 6.13
CA ASP A 174 5.22 -8.43 5.55
C ASP A 174 5.36 -8.39 4.02
N LYS A 175 4.26 -8.59 3.30
CA LYS A 175 4.25 -8.64 1.84
C LYS A 175 3.24 -7.67 1.25
N VAL A 176 3.59 -7.05 0.12
CA VAL A 176 2.64 -6.26 -0.68
C VAL A 176 1.90 -7.20 -1.63
N VAL A 177 0.61 -6.94 -1.81
CA VAL A 177 -0.29 -7.70 -2.68
C VAL A 177 -0.98 -6.76 -3.65
N TRP A 178 -1.05 -7.15 -4.92
CA TRP A 178 -1.77 -6.42 -5.96
C TRP A 178 -3.24 -6.87 -5.99
N ILE A 179 -4.18 -6.02 -5.49
CA ILE A 179 -5.58 -6.42 -5.29
C ILE A 179 -6.36 -6.70 -6.57
N THR A 180 -5.98 -6.11 -7.70
CA THR A 180 -6.69 -6.31 -8.97
C THR A 180 -6.31 -7.61 -9.70
N SER A 181 -5.37 -8.38 -9.14
CA SER A 181 -4.93 -9.67 -9.66
C SER A 181 -5.32 -10.82 -8.74
N LYS A 182 -5.88 -11.90 -9.30
CA LYS A 182 -6.18 -13.13 -8.53
C LYS A 182 -4.94 -13.75 -7.89
N SER A 183 -3.77 -13.59 -8.51
CA SER A 183 -2.50 -14.09 -7.98
C SER A 183 -1.88 -13.20 -6.90
N GLY A 184 -2.43 -12.00 -6.67
CA GLY A 184 -1.82 -10.99 -5.80
C GLY A 184 -0.54 -10.35 -6.36
N ALA A 185 -0.15 -10.69 -7.60
CA ALA A 185 1.04 -10.16 -8.26
C ALA A 185 0.69 -9.09 -9.30
N PHE A 186 1.54 -8.09 -9.41
CA PHE A 186 1.42 -7.06 -10.44
C PHE A 186 1.63 -7.64 -11.84
N SER A 187 0.80 -7.26 -12.79
CA SER A 187 1.07 -7.45 -14.21
C SER A 187 0.69 -6.19 -15.00
N VAL A 188 1.49 -5.89 -16.03
CA VAL A 188 1.22 -4.77 -16.94
C VAL A 188 -0.18 -4.90 -17.57
N LYS A 189 -0.61 -6.12 -17.87
CA LYS A 189 -1.95 -6.39 -18.42
C LYS A 189 -3.06 -6.00 -17.42
N CYS A 190 -2.96 -6.40 -16.16
CA CYS A 190 -3.93 -6.03 -15.14
C CYS A 190 -3.97 -4.52 -14.91
N PHE A 191 -2.82 -3.84 -14.91
CA PHE A 191 -2.73 -2.40 -14.75
C PHE A 191 -3.41 -1.61 -15.88
N ILE A 192 -3.34 -2.10 -17.13
CA ILE A 192 -3.94 -1.42 -18.30
C ILE A 192 -5.46 -1.64 -18.39
N LEU A 193 -5.99 -2.72 -17.81
CA LEU A 193 -7.41 -3.06 -17.87
C LEU A 193 -8.25 -2.37 -16.78
N PHE A 194 -7.62 -1.71 -15.82
CA PHE A 194 -8.19 -0.88 -14.78
C PHE A 194 -7.93 0.61 -15.02
#